data_e332cf023db7a005b16bf572b35a9b9b
#
_entry.id   e332cf023db7a005b16bf572b35a9b9b
#
_cell.length_a   1.000
_cell.length_b   1.000
_cell.length_c   1.000
_cell.angle_alpha   90.00
_cell.angle_beta   90.00
_cell.angle_gamma   90.00
#
_symmetry.space_group_name_H-M   'P 1'
#
loop_
_entity.id
_entity.type
_entity.pdbx_description
1 polymer ?
#
loop_
_entity_poly.entity_id
_entity_poly.type
_entity_poly.pdbx_seq_one_letter_code
_entity_poly.pdbx_strand_id
1 'polypeptide(L)'
;WTSNSSTDHDSDGCLDSSSEDLDDDDDSVPDSSDLCSIGDLNWISNSSTDYDTDGCQDNSSEDQDDDNDSVLDSFDLCSIGELNWISNSSTDHDTDGCQDNSFEDQDDDNDGLTDLSDICPTGELNWISSSTTDYDSDGCQDSNEDTDDDNDSVQDSSDLCSTGDLNWTSNSSTDHDSDGCLDSSSEDQDDDNDSMTDLSDSCSTGDLNWISNSSTDYDTDGCQDSDEDLDDDNDSVPDSSDLCSNGDLNWISNSTTDHDSDGCQDSSIEDLDDDNDSITDSSDLCSVGDLDWTSNSTTDHDSDGCQDSSTEDIDDDNDSITDSSDFCPKGNLNWTSNST
;
A
#
# COMPACT_ATOMS: atom_id res chain seq x y z
N TRP A 1 -48.21 73.55 9.12
CA TRP A 1 -47.17 72.75 9.76
C TRP A 1 -45.97 73.67 10.08
N THR A 2 -44.98 73.18 10.78
CA THR A 2 -43.74 73.92 11.09
C THR A 2 -42.62 72.98 10.75
N SER A 3 -41.68 73.42 9.98
CA SER A 3 -40.47 72.66 9.60
C SER A 3 -39.65 72.38 10.90
N ASN A 4 -39.29 71.16 11.09
CA ASN A 4 -38.34 70.67 12.11
C ASN A 4 -37.87 69.26 11.72
N SER A 5 -36.77 68.76 12.28
CA SER A 5 -36.14 67.49 11.93
C SER A 5 -36.99 66.23 12.13
N SER A 6 -38.26 66.35 12.48
CA SER A 6 -39.22 65.24 12.56
C SER A 6 -40.34 65.37 11.53
N THR A 7 -40.36 66.40 10.74
CA THR A 7 -41.39 66.72 9.74
C THR A 7 -40.84 67.28 8.44
N ASP A 8 -39.55 67.49 8.38
CA ASP A 8 -38.77 68.05 7.26
C ASP A 8 -37.29 67.74 7.60
N HIS A 9 -36.88 66.51 7.21
CA HIS A 9 -35.64 65.90 7.71
C HIS A 9 -34.41 66.63 7.13
N ASP A 10 -34.40 66.85 5.85
CA ASP A 10 -33.34 67.55 5.08
C ASP A 10 -33.39 69.06 5.21
N SER A 11 -34.50 69.61 5.73
CA SER A 11 -34.73 71.03 5.92
C SER A 11 -34.87 71.82 4.59
N ASP A 12 -35.41 71.20 3.54
CA ASP A 12 -35.72 71.83 2.25
C ASP A 12 -37.02 72.62 2.25
N GLY A 13 -37.89 72.37 3.22
CA GLY A 13 -39.16 73.09 3.40
C GLY A 13 -40.35 72.32 2.85
N CYS A 14 -40.19 71.09 2.39
CA CYS A 14 -41.28 70.15 2.04
C CYS A 14 -41.69 69.34 3.28
N LEU A 15 -42.73 68.62 3.24
CA LEU A 15 -43.23 67.80 4.36
C LEU A 15 -43.04 66.30 4.05
N ASP A 16 -42.17 65.64 4.79
CA ASP A 16 -41.77 64.23 4.63
C ASP A 16 -42.99 63.26 4.52
N SER A 17 -44.05 63.50 5.19
CA SER A 17 -45.22 62.66 5.21
C SER A 17 -46.22 62.93 4.10
N SER A 18 -45.89 63.80 3.12
CA SER A 18 -46.74 64.19 2.01
C SER A 18 -46.14 63.83 0.66
N SER A 19 -46.89 64.02 -0.41
CA SER A 19 -46.37 63.87 -1.75
C SER A 19 -45.62 65.08 -2.26
N GLU A 20 -45.31 66.05 -1.42
CA GLU A 20 -44.52 67.25 -1.72
C GLU A 20 -43.03 66.89 -1.68
N ASP A 21 -42.69 66.02 -0.76
CA ASP A 21 -41.39 65.41 -0.63
C ASP A 21 -41.43 63.94 -1.10
N LEU A 22 -40.44 63.50 -1.81
CA LEU A 22 -40.30 62.16 -2.37
C LEU A 22 -38.93 61.57 -2.17
N ASP A 23 -38.05 62.31 -1.43
CA ASP A 23 -36.66 62.00 -1.17
C ASP A 23 -36.31 62.77 0.15
N ASP A 24 -36.72 62.21 1.29
CA ASP A 24 -36.81 62.88 2.58
C ASP A 24 -35.44 63.25 3.21
N ASP A 25 -34.34 62.70 2.64
CA ASP A 25 -32.95 63.02 3.09
C ASP A 25 -32.03 63.55 1.98
N ASP A 26 -32.60 63.76 0.76
CA ASP A 26 -31.90 64.34 -0.37
C ASP A 26 -30.67 63.55 -0.84
N ASP A 27 -30.66 62.18 -0.67
CA ASP A 27 -29.59 61.30 -1.10
C ASP A 27 -29.66 60.89 -2.57
N SER A 28 -30.73 61.25 -3.27
CA SER A 28 -31.10 60.96 -4.66
C SER A 28 -31.76 59.58 -4.87
N VAL A 29 -32.12 58.84 -3.85
CA VAL A 29 -32.97 57.65 -3.88
C VAL A 29 -34.36 58.02 -3.41
N PRO A 30 -35.42 57.80 -4.19
CA PRO A 30 -36.75 58.13 -3.72
C PRO A 30 -37.22 57.28 -2.60
N ASP A 31 -37.95 57.83 -1.57
CA ASP A 31 -38.47 57.14 -0.40
C ASP A 31 -39.14 55.78 -0.68
N SER A 32 -39.72 55.66 -1.83
CA SER A 32 -40.42 54.44 -2.28
C SER A 32 -39.50 53.26 -2.59
N SER A 33 -38.23 53.52 -2.76
CA SER A 33 -37.22 52.55 -3.07
C SER A 33 -35.98 52.65 -2.15
N ASP A 34 -36.11 53.51 -1.17
CA ASP A 34 -35.08 53.80 -0.13
C ASP A 34 -35.43 53.09 1.17
N LEU A 35 -34.52 52.25 1.65
CA LEU A 35 -34.65 51.58 2.93
C LEU A 35 -34.32 52.49 4.10
N CYS A 36 -33.54 53.53 3.89
CA CYS A 36 -33.08 54.51 4.84
C CYS A 36 -33.66 55.91 4.59
N SER A 37 -34.90 56.03 4.11
CA SER A 37 -35.55 57.27 3.66
C SER A 37 -35.55 58.45 4.62
N ILE A 38 -35.00 58.34 5.80
CA ILE A 38 -34.67 59.39 6.78
C ILE A 38 -33.28 59.11 7.28
N GLY A 39 -32.34 58.96 6.37
CA GLY A 39 -30.97 58.55 6.63
C GLY A 39 -30.01 59.67 6.97
N ASP A 40 -28.71 59.42 6.76
CA ASP A 40 -27.66 60.39 6.93
C ASP A 40 -27.74 61.48 5.81
N LEU A 41 -27.59 62.72 6.19
CA LEU A 41 -27.70 63.87 5.30
C LEU A 41 -26.36 64.27 4.70
N ASN A 42 -26.41 65.03 3.58
CA ASN A 42 -25.25 65.61 2.88
C ASN A 42 -24.34 64.60 2.13
N TRP A 43 -24.90 63.54 1.65
CA TRP A 43 -24.26 62.62 0.73
C TRP A 43 -25.15 62.37 -0.50
N ILE A 44 -24.71 61.57 -1.44
CA ILE A 44 -25.49 61.19 -2.64
C ILE A 44 -25.20 59.74 -2.94
N SER A 45 -26.26 58.96 -3.11
CA SER A 45 -26.20 57.59 -3.49
C SER A 45 -25.48 57.39 -4.85
N ASN A 46 -24.54 56.51 -4.85
CA ASN A 46 -23.82 56.03 -6.05
C ASN A 46 -22.98 54.79 -5.68
N SER A 47 -22.54 54.04 -6.66
CA SER A 47 -21.81 52.78 -6.46
C SER A 47 -20.50 52.83 -5.64
N SER A 48 -20.21 53.94 -4.98
CA SER A 48 -19.05 54.09 -4.05
C SER A 48 -19.47 54.56 -2.67
N THR A 49 -20.74 54.85 -2.47
CA THR A 49 -21.32 55.36 -1.21
C THR A 49 -22.58 54.61 -0.83
N ASP A 50 -23.12 53.78 -1.70
CA ASP A 50 -24.32 52.97 -1.60
C ASP A 50 -24.16 51.91 -2.69
N TYR A 51 -23.57 50.77 -2.35
CA TYR A 51 -23.14 49.77 -3.29
C TYR A 51 -24.31 48.98 -3.91
N ASP A 52 -25.27 48.62 -3.09
CA ASP A 52 -26.44 47.86 -3.50
C ASP A 52 -27.62 48.76 -3.96
N THR A 53 -27.47 50.06 -3.82
CA THR A 53 -28.43 51.06 -4.24
C THR A 53 -29.78 51.05 -3.50
N ASP A 54 -29.72 50.76 -2.23
CA ASP A 54 -30.88 50.66 -1.37
C ASP A 54 -31.24 51.97 -0.62
N GLY A 55 -30.41 53.01 -0.74
CA GLY A 55 -30.57 54.31 -0.15
C GLY A 55 -29.96 54.45 1.26
N CYS A 56 -29.26 53.46 1.74
CA CYS A 56 -28.49 53.54 2.97
C CYS A 56 -27.04 53.82 2.70
N GLN A 57 -26.35 54.58 3.50
CA GLN A 57 -24.97 54.96 3.26
C GLN A 57 -24.01 53.87 3.80
N ASP A 58 -23.26 53.23 2.89
CA ASP A 58 -22.17 52.26 3.21
C ASP A 58 -21.22 52.96 4.20
N ASN A 59 -20.46 52.29 4.94
CA ASN A 59 -19.50 52.88 5.89
C ASN A 59 -20.09 53.81 6.96
N SER A 60 -21.39 53.86 7.09
CA SER A 60 -22.09 54.55 8.20
C SER A 60 -22.74 53.53 9.12
N SER A 61 -23.48 53.95 10.10
CA SER A 61 -24.22 53.06 10.99
C SER A 61 -25.62 52.75 10.47
N GLU A 62 -26.04 53.34 9.38
CA GLU A 62 -27.36 53.11 8.79
C GLU A 62 -27.36 51.87 7.91
N ASP A 63 -26.29 51.65 7.16
CA ASP A 63 -26.04 50.40 6.50
C ASP A 63 -25.09 49.50 7.31
N GLN A 64 -25.37 48.24 7.41
CA GLN A 64 -24.59 47.24 8.11
C GLN A 64 -24.45 45.93 7.31
N ASP A 65 -24.90 45.99 6.06
CA ASP A 65 -24.92 44.84 5.12
C ASP A 65 -24.88 45.47 3.72
N ASP A 66 -23.68 45.98 3.36
CA ASP A 66 -23.43 46.87 2.19
C ASP A 66 -23.79 46.25 0.82
N ASP A 67 -24.00 44.92 0.73
CA ASP A 67 -24.40 44.24 -0.51
C ASP A 67 -25.71 43.44 -0.39
N ASN A 68 -26.33 43.50 0.78
CA ASN A 68 -27.65 42.91 1.09
C ASN A 68 -27.68 41.36 0.90
N ASP A 69 -26.57 40.68 1.20
CA ASP A 69 -26.48 39.23 1.15
C ASP A 69 -27.00 38.53 2.42
N SER A 70 -27.29 39.28 3.48
CA SER A 70 -27.73 38.87 4.82
C SER A 70 -26.61 38.48 5.78
N VAL A 71 -25.35 38.73 5.46
CA VAL A 71 -24.22 38.71 6.37
C VAL A 71 -23.87 40.17 6.72
N LEU A 72 -23.70 40.48 8.01
CA LEU A 72 -23.33 41.82 8.39
C LEU A 72 -21.87 42.12 8.06
N ASP A 73 -21.53 43.32 7.55
CA ASP A 73 -20.18 43.75 7.19
C ASP A 73 -19.10 43.41 8.22
N SER A 74 -19.45 43.38 9.49
CA SER A 74 -18.51 43.05 10.56
C SER A 74 -18.12 41.57 10.63
N PHE A 75 -18.84 40.72 9.92
CA PHE A 75 -18.62 39.26 9.81
C PHE A 75 -18.42 38.81 8.36
N ASP A 76 -18.58 39.70 7.42
CA ASP A 76 -18.53 39.51 6.01
C ASP A 76 -17.13 39.85 5.47
N LEU A 77 -16.48 38.86 4.83
CA LEU A 77 -15.18 39.05 4.17
C LEU A 77 -15.34 39.73 2.80
N CYS A 78 -16.52 39.64 2.22
CA CYS A 78 -16.88 40.19 0.92
C CYS A 78 -17.97 41.28 1.00
N SER A 79 -17.96 42.15 1.99
CA SER A 79 -18.99 43.16 2.32
C SER A 79 -19.39 44.13 1.21
N ILE A 80 -18.77 44.08 0.06
CA ILE A 80 -19.16 44.70 -1.21
C ILE A 80 -19.01 43.63 -2.30
N GLY A 81 -19.67 42.50 -2.14
CA GLY A 81 -19.58 41.32 -2.97
C GLY A 81 -20.58 41.29 -4.11
N GLU A 82 -20.92 40.11 -4.59
CA GLU A 82 -21.92 39.90 -5.62
C GLU A 82 -23.31 40.26 -5.12
N LEU A 83 -24.06 41.01 -5.90
CA LEU A 83 -25.42 41.44 -5.54
C LEU A 83 -26.49 40.41 -5.96
N ASN A 84 -27.70 40.52 -5.34
CA ASN A 84 -28.90 39.74 -5.65
C ASN A 84 -28.83 38.24 -5.31
N TRP A 85 -28.12 37.90 -4.31
CA TRP A 85 -28.10 36.57 -3.71
C TRP A 85 -28.33 36.66 -2.19
N ILE A 86 -28.39 35.56 -1.49
CA ILE A 86 -28.52 35.51 -0.04
C ILE A 86 -27.63 34.38 0.48
N SER A 87 -26.78 34.68 1.44
CA SER A 87 -25.94 33.70 2.13
C SER A 87 -26.76 32.61 2.81
N ASN A 88 -26.41 31.40 2.54
CA ASN A 88 -26.92 30.19 3.19
C ASN A 88 -26.01 29.01 2.84
N SER A 89 -26.10 27.90 3.58
CA SER A 89 -25.25 26.70 3.42
C SER A 89 -25.22 26.02 2.04
N SER A 90 -25.79 26.62 1.02
CA SER A 90 -25.76 26.12 -0.38
C SER A 90 -25.18 27.16 -1.35
N THR A 91 -24.93 28.37 -0.85
CA THR A 91 -24.43 29.51 -1.64
C THR A 91 -23.24 30.18 -0.99
N ASP A 92 -22.95 29.82 0.24
CA ASP A 92 -21.91 30.31 1.14
C ASP A 92 -21.73 29.23 2.19
N HIS A 93 -20.83 28.28 1.96
CA HIS A 93 -20.71 27.05 2.75
C HIS A 93 -20.15 27.34 4.14
N ASP A 94 -19.13 28.16 4.22
CA ASP A 94 -18.45 28.53 5.46
C ASP A 94 -19.04 29.73 6.18
N THR A 95 -20.03 30.41 5.55
CA THR A 95 -20.77 31.55 6.11
C THR A 95 -19.91 32.80 6.35
N ASP A 96 -19.00 33.06 5.45
CA ASP A 96 -18.08 34.19 5.52
C ASP A 96 -18.56 35.44 4.72
N GLY A 97 -19.69 35.34 3.99
CA GLY A 97 -20.29 36.42 3.20
C GLY A 97 -19.80 36.45 1.75
N CYS A 98 -18.96 35.55 1.34
CA CYS A 98 -18.53 35.42 -0.05
C CYS A 98 -19.37 34.33 -0.77
N GLN A 99 -19.64 34.52 -2.04
CA GLN A 99 -20.48 33.55 -2.80
C GLN A 99 -19.64 32.42 -3.41
N ASP A 100 -19.86 31.16 -2.95
CA ASP A 100 -19.11 29.94 -3.34
C ASP A 100 -18.90 29.77 -4.85
N ASN A 101 -19.80 30.00 -5.69
CA ASN A 101 -19.66 29.74 -7.12
C ASN A 101 -19.28 30.97 -7.93
N SER A 102 -18.66 31.95 -7.30
CA SER A 102 -18.20 33.19 -7.92
C SER A 102 -16.67 33.32 -7.87
N PHE A 103 -16.13 34.47 -8.24
CA PHE A 103 -14.70 34.75 -8.11
C PHE A 103 -14.36 35.42 -6.76
N GLU A 104 -15.34 35.73 -5.95
CA GLU A 104 -15.11 36.36 -4.66
C GLU A 104 -14.71 35.34 -3.61
N ASP A 105 -15.29 34.15 -3.67
CA ASP A 105 -14.80 33.02 -2.89
C ASP A 105 -13.94 32.07 -3.78
N GLN A 106 -12.85 31.61 -3.26
CA GLN A 106 -11.92 30.71 -3.92
C GLN A 106 -11.44 29.58 -2.99
N ASP A 107 -12.06 29.51 -1.81
CA ASP A 107 -11.74 28.53 -0.76
C ASP A 107 -13.02 28.35 0.06
N ASP A 108 -14.00 27.67 -0.57
CA ASP A 108 -15.41 27.59 -0.12
C ASP A 108 -15.63 27.02 1.30
N ASP A 109 -14.62 26.35 1.90
CA ASP A 109 -14.69 25.81 3.26
C ASP A 109 -13.61 26.37 4.22
N ASN A 110 -12.78 27.28 3.70
CA ASN A 110 -11.73 27.97 4.44
C ASN A 110 -10.70 27.01 5.10
N ASP A 111 -10.38 25.88 4.43
CA ASP A 111 -9.35 24.95 4.90
C ASP A 111 -7.92 25.39 4.57
N GLY A 112 -7.78 26.38 3.68
CA GLY A 112 -6.50 26.95 3.23
C GLY A 112 -6.02 26.42 1.88
N LEU A 113 -6.75 25.52 1.22
CA LEU A 113 -6.60 25.15 -0.18
C LEU A 113 -7.67 25.88 -0.99
N THR A 114 -7.35 26.16 -2.24
CA THR A 114 -8.34 26.78 -3.13
C THR A 114 -9.14 25.72 -3.84
N ASP A 115 -10.42 25.96 -4.11
CA ASP A 115 -11.36 25.02 -4.80
C ASP A 115 -10.78 24.36 -6.05
N LEU A 116 -9.87 25.03 -6.72
CA LEU A 116 -9.25 24.50 -7.93
C LEU A 116 -8.23 23.38 -7.65
N SER A 117 -7.64 23.36 -6.48
CA SER A 117 -6.66 22.38 -6.02
C SER A 117 -7.18 21.47 -4.92
N ASP A 118 -8.42 21.68 -4.52
CA ASP A 118 -9.13 20.97 -3.50
C ASP A 118 -10.11 19.95 -4.11
N ILE A 119 -10.05 18.72 -3.65
CA ILE A 119 -10.98 17.65 -4.07
C ILE A 119 -12.30 17.74 -3.28
N CYS A 120 -12.24 18.30 -2.07
CA CYS A 120 -13.38 18.47 -1.17
C CYS A 120 -13.74 19.96 -0.94
N PRO A 121 -13.94 20.81 -1.96
CA PRO A 121 -14.02 22.26 -1.83
C PRO A 121 -15.21 22.79 -1.00
N THR A 122 -16.10 21.94 -0.57
CA THR A 122 -17.17 22.23 0.40
C THR A 122 -17.16 21.15 1.48
N GLY A 123 -15.99 20.89 2.01
CA GLY A 123 -15.71 19.87 2.99
C GLY A 123 -16.07 20.23 4.42
N GLU A 124 -15.39 19.63 5.37
CA GLU A 124 -15.56 19.91 6.80
C GLU A 124 -15.01 21.30 7.15
N LEU A 125 -15.73 22.04 7.96
CA LEU A 125 -15.37 23.40 8.39
C LEU A 125 -14.51 23.42 9.66
N ASN A 126 -13.81 24.54 9.88
CA ASN A 126 -13.05 24.84 11.11
C ASN A 126 -11.79 24.01 11.30
N TRP A 127 -11.14 23.60 10.23
CA TRP A 127 -9.82 22.99 10.23
C TRP A 127 -8.90 23.69 9.23
N ILE A 128 -7.66 23.26 9.13
CA ILE A 128 -6.70 23.81 8.16
C ILE A 128 -5.92 22.61 7.60
N SER A 129 -5.82 22.54 6.28
CA SER A 129 -5.01 21.54 5.58
C SER A 129 -3.55 21.62 6.01
N SER A 130 -3.00 20.50 6.35
CA SER A 130 -1.61 20.33 6.76
C SER A 130 -1.23 18.85 6.73
N SER A 131 0.04 18.51 6.61
CA SER A 131 0.54 17.13 6.63
C SER A 131 0.19 16.27 7.86
N THR A 132 -0.68 16.72 8.74
CA THR A 132 -1.19 15.99 9.90
C THR A 132 -2.71 15.95 9.96
N THR A 133 -3.38 16.54 9.01
CA THR A 133 -4.84 16.66 8.93
C THR A 133 -5.35 16.36 7.52
N ASP A 134 -4.45 16.34 6.58
CA ASP A 134 -4.60 16.15 5.14
C ASP A 134 -3.22 15.72 4.64
N TYR A 135 -2.99 14.41 4.64
CA TYR A 135 -1.66 13.85 4.46
C TYR A 135 -1.14 14.03 3.03
N ASP A 136 -1.98 13.83 2.05
CA ASP A 136 -1.64 13.94 0.64
C ASP A 136 -1.86 15.34 0.05
N SER A 137 -2.44 16.25 0.85
CA SER A 137 -2.70 17.64 0.50
C SER A 137 -3.69 17.81 -0.67
N ASP A 138 -4.77 17.05 -0.63
CA ASP A 138 -5.83 17.10 -1.64
C ASP A 138 -7.05 17.93 -1.21
N GLY A 139 -7.09 18.43 0.03
CA GLY A 139 -8.16 19.26 0.59
C GLY A 139 -9.25 18.49 1.32
N CYS A 140 -9.15 17.17 1.40
CA CYS A 140 -10.06 16.36 2.20
C CYS A 140 -9.43 16.08 3.58
N GLN A 141 -10.24 16.15 4.64
CA GLN A 141 -9.71 15.90 5.99
C GLN A 141 -9.61 14.40 6.30
N ASP A 142 -8.40 13.86 6.57
CA ASP A 142 -8.10 12.44 6.86
C ASP A 142 -9.03 11.81 7.89
N SER A 143 -9.49 12.57 8.86
CA SER A 143 -10.25 11.99 9.97
C SER A 143 -11.72 11.71 9.69
N ASN A 144 -12.29 12.28 8.66
CA ASN A 144 -13.75 12.31 8.45
C ASN A 144 -14.21 12.15 7.01
N GLU A 145 -13.59 12.82 6.07
CA GLU A 145 -14.08 12.90 4.69
C GLU A 145 -13.17 12.19 3.69
N ASP A 146 -11.88 12.13 3.97
CA ASP A 146 -10.98 11.31 3.20
C ASP A 146 -11.14 9.82 3.57
N THR A 147 -11.00 8.96 2.63
CA THR A 147 -11.08 7.50 2.79
C THR A 147 -9.91 6.77 2.17
N ASP A 148 -8.91 7.53 1.72
CA ASP A 148 -7.70 7.05 1.04
C ASP A 148 -6.62 8.12 1.27
N ASP A 149 -6.15 8.23 2.54
CA ASP A 149 -5.36 9.35 3.09
C ASP A 149 -4.03 9.63 2.34
N ASP A 150 -3.52 8.69 1.52
CA ASP A 150 -2.30 8.87 0.73
C ASP A 150 -2.51 8.76 -0.78
N ASN A 151 -3.77 8.58 -1.20
CA ASN A 151 -4.21 8.51 -2.59
C ASN A 151 -3.50 7.43 -3.43
N ASP A 152 -3.18 6.27 -2.81
CA ASP A 152 -2.61 5.12 -3.49
C ASP A 152 -3.64 4.22 -4.18
N SER A 153 -4.93 4.47 -3.97
CA SER A 153 -6.11 3.74 -4.46
C SER A 153 -6.50 2.50 -3.63
N VAL A 154 -5.94 2.33 -2.45
CA VAL A 154 -6.41 1.40 -1.42
C VAL A 154 -7.07 2.23 -0.31
N GLN A 155 -8.28 1.84 0.10
CA GLN A 155 -8.99 2.59 1.14
C GLN A 155 -8.37 2.33 2.52
N ASP A 156 -8.25 3.34 3.39
CA ASP A 156 -7.70 3.26 4.75
C ASP A 156 -8.19 2.07 5.57
N SER A 157 -9.44 1.67 5.35
CA SER A 157 -10.05 0.55 6.07
C SER A 157 -9.47 -0.82 5.71
N SER A 158 -8.73 -0.90 4.62
CA SER A 158 -8.09 -2.11 4.09
C SER A 158 -6.61 -1.91 3.78
N ASP A 159 -6.11 -0.72 4.04
CA ASP A 159 -4.75 -0.28 3.84
C ASP A 159 -3.96 -0.40 5.15
N LEU A 160 -2.85 -1.11 5.11
CA LEU A 160 -1.95 -1.22 6.26
C LEU A 160 -1.00 -0.02 6.36
N CYS A 161 -0.84 0.72 5.28
CA CYS A 161 0.02 1.89 5.15
C CYS A 161 -0.76 3.17 4.79
N SER A 162 -1.96 3.38 5.34
CA SER A 162 -2.91 4.44 4.98
C SER A 162 -2.38 5.89 5.04
N THR A 163 -1.17 6.10 5.47
CA THR A 163 -0.40 7.34 5.38
C THR A 163 1.01 7.00 4.92
N GLY A 164 1.09 6.25 3.85
CA GLY A 164 2.32 5.69 3.29
C GLY A 164 3.06 6.61 2.33
N ASP A 165 3.79 6.02 1.39
CA ASP A 165 4.50 6.76 0.35
C ASP A 165 3.51 7.38 -0.64
N LEU A 166 3.68 8.67 -0.97
CA LEU A 166 2.82 9.43 -1.88
C LEU A 166 3.22 9.29 -3.36
N ASN A 167 2.29 9.61 -4.26
CA ASN A 167 2.49 9.69 -5.71
C ASN A 167 2.74 8.36 -6.42
N TRP A 168 2.15 7.30 -5.94
CA TRP A 168 2.11 6.00 -6.59
C TRP A 168 0.68 5.47 -6.64
N THR A 169 0.46 4.29 -7.15
CA THR A 169 -0.87 3.65 -7.18
C THR A 169 -0.69 2.17 -7.02
N SER A 170 -1.43 1.57 -6.11
CA SER A 170 -1.45 0.14 -5.84
C SER A 170 -1.88 -0.66 -7.07
N ASN A 171 -1.11 -1.66 -7.39
CA ASN A 171 -1.39 -2.67 -8.41
C ASN A 171 -0.40 -3.83 -8.25
N SER A 172 -0.68 -4.98 -8.83
CA SER A 172 0.13 -6.20 -8.73
C SER A 172 1.62 -6.12 -9.14
N SER A 173 2.17 -4.95 -9.41
CA SER A 173 3.59 -4.71 -9.71
C SER A 173 4.22 -3.70 -8.77
N THR A 174 3.45 -3.08 -7.90
CA THR A 174 3.86 -2.05 -6.95
C THR A 174 3.41 -2.36 -5.54
N ASP A 175 2.50 -3.31 -5.39
CA ASP A 175 1.85 -3.77 -4.18
C ASP A 175 1.34 -5.18 -4.50
N HIS A 176 2.18 -6.17 -4.23
CA HIS A 176 1.95 -7.56 -4.70
C HIS A 176 0.77 -8.22 -3.99
N ASP A 177 0.67 -8.03 -2.70
CA ASP A 177 -0.36 -8.62 -1.84
C ASP A 177 -1.61 -7.74 -1.67
N SER A 178 -1.56 -6.51 -2.21
CA SER A 178 -2.67 -5.54 -2.21
C SER A 178 -3.06 -5.07 -0.80
N ASP A 179 -2.08 -4.82 0.04
CA ASP A 179 -2.28 -4.35 1.40
C ASP A 179 -2.15 -2.83 1.58
N GLY A 180 -1.81 -2.09 0.49
CA GLY A 180 -1.66 -0.64 0.48
C GLY A 180 -0.25 -0.15 0.79
N CYS A 181 0.71 -1.03 0.97
CA CYS A 181 2.11 -0.67 1.18
C CYS A 181 2.90 -0.80 -0.13
N LEU A 182 3.88 0.06 -0.35
CA LEU A 182 4.68 0.05 -1.58
C LEU A 182 5.87 -0.91 -1.48
N ASP A 183 5.86 -2.05 -2.23
CA ASP A 183 6.88 -3.12 -2.25
C ASP A 183 8.31 -2.58 -2.40
N SER A 184 8.51 -1.52 -3.18
CA SER A 184 9.86 -1.01 -3.48
C SER A 184 10.41 -0.08 -2.42
N SER A 185 9.68 0.18 -1.36
CA SER A 185 10.05 1.10 -0.28
C SER A 185 10.31 0.35 1.03
N SER A 186 10.49 1.07 2.10
CA SER A 186 10.70 0.47 3.42
C SER A 186 9.42 0.38 4.25
N GLU A 187 8.30 0.77 3.68
CA GLU A 187 7.00 0.63 4.36
C GLU A 187 6.49 -0.79 4.25
N ASP A 188 6.69 -1.45 3.11
CA ASP A 188 6.56 -2.88 3.01
C ASP A 188 7.91 -3.59 3.22
N GLN A 189 7.92 -4.67 3.92
CA GLN A 189 9.09 -5.49 4.22
C GLN A 189 8.79 -6.99 4.10
N ASP A 190 7.62 -7.33 3.59
CA ASP A 190 7.11 -8.70 3.44
C ASP A 190 6.08 -8.67 2.31
N ASP A 191 6.58 -8.47 1.06
CA ASP A 191 5.82 -8.12 -0.15
C ASP A 191 4.71 -9.12 -0.52
N ASP A 192 4.71 -10.35 0.03
CA ASP A 192 3.67 -11.36 -0.22
C ASP A 192 2.94 -11.82 1.04
N ASN A 193 3.28 -11.22 2.19
CA ASN A 193 2.67 -11.48 3.50
C ASN A 193 2.74 -12.96 3.95
N ASP A 194 3.83 -13.67 3.60
CA ASP A 194 4.09 -15.04 4.04
C ASP A 194 4.67 -15.14 5.45
N SER A 195 5.04 -14.02 6.06
CA SER A 195 5.72 -13.84 7.36
C SER A 195 7.25 -13.99 7.32
N MET A 196 7.84 -14.09 6.14
CA MET A 196 9.27 -13.86 5.91
C MET A 196 9.46 -12.42 5.44
N THR A 197 10.58 -11.82 5.80
CA THR A 197 10.89 -10.47 5.27
C THR A 197 11.67 -10.60 3.97
N ASP A 198 11.43 -9.71 2.99
CA ASP A 198 12.06 -9.70 1.66
C ASP A 198 13.56 -9.90 1.69
N LEU A 199 14.22 -9.40 2.73
CA LEU A 199 15.67 -9.54 2.88
C LEU A 199 16.13 -10.98 3.13
N SER A 200 15.26 -11.81 3.68
CA SER A 200 15.52 -13.22 4.05
C SER A 200 14.77 -14.18 3.17
N ASP A 201 13.94 -13.67 2.30
CA ASP A 201 13.02 -14.38 1.45
C ASP A 201 13.58 -14.48 0.02
N SER A 202 13.68 -15.71 -0.47
CA SER A 202 14.12 -16.01 -1.84
C SER A 202 13.01 -15.79 -2.85
N CYS A 203 11.75 -15.79 -2.39
CA CYS A 203 10.53 -15.64 -3.18
C CYS A 203 9.68 -14.45 -2.73
N SER A 204 10.28 -13.31 -2.38
CA SER A 204 9.65 -12.13 -1.75
C SER A 204 8.42 -11.55 -2.48
N THR A 205 8.09 -12.00 -3.67
CA THR A 205 6.84 -11.72 -4.38
C THR A 205 6.25 -13.05 -4.86
N GLY A 206 6.19 -13.99 -3.96
CA GLY A 206 5.76 -15.35 -4.19
C GLY A 206 4.25 -15.58 -4.16
N ASP A 207 3.85 -16.78 -3.83
CA ASP A 207 2.44 -17.14 -3.72
C ASP A 207 1.79 -16.51 -2.49
N LEU A 208 0.61 -15.95 -2.68
CA LEU A 208 -0.15 -15.27 -1.63
C LEU A 208 -1.01 -16.23 -0.80
N ASN A 209 -1.42 -15.79 0.40
CA ASN A 209 -2.38 -16.47 1.27
C ASN A 209 -1.86 -17.76 1.94
N TRP A 210 -0.59 -17.85 2.18
CA TRP A 210 0.04 -18.90 2.97
C TRP A 210 0.93 -18.29 4.06
N ILE A 211 1.58 -19.10 4.86
CA ILE A 211 2.52 -18.63 5.89
C ILE A 211 3.68 -19.62 5.93
N SER A 212 4.90 -19.09 5.83
CA SER A 212 6.13 -19.84 5.95
C SER A 212 6.22 -20.53 7.33
N ASN A 213 6.45 -21.80 7.32
CA ASN A 213 6.74 -22.63 8.50
C ASN A 213 7.25 -23.99 8.05
N SER A 214 7.91 -24.74 8.93
CA SER A 214 8.53 -26.04 8.65
C SER A 214 7.63 -27.15 8.06
N SER A 215 6.43 -26.86 7.62
CA SER A 215 5.51 -27.79 6.94
C SER A 215 5.05 -27.27 5.60
N THR A 216 5.38 -26.04 5.26
CA THR A 216 5.01 -25.35 4.03
C THR A 216 6.21 -24.72 3.34
N ASP A 217 7.33 -24.66 4.03
CA ASP A 217 8.61 -24.09 3.67
C ASP A 217 9.64 -24.81 4.56
N TYR A 218 10.20 -25.91 4.05
CA TYR A 218 10.98 -26.83 4.85
C TYR A 218 12.34 -26.26 5.23
N ASP A 219 13.01 -25.59 4.32
CA ASP A 219 14.33 -25.01 4.53
C ASP A 219 14.30 -23.55 5.04
N THR A 220 13.09 -22.98 5.12
CA THR A 220 12.83 -21.62 5.60
C THR A 220 13.49 -20.53 4.77
N ASP A 221 13.37 -20.63 3.46
CA ASP A 221 13.90 -19.65 2.52
C ASP A 221 12.84 -18.69 1.96
N GLY A 222 11.55 -18.86 2.32
CA GLY A 222 10.43 -18.03 1.91
C GLY A 222 9.71 -18.50 0.66
N CYS A 223 10.14 -19.60 0.04
CA CYS A 223 9.44 -20.20 -1.08
C CYS A 223 8.52 -21.32 -0.60
N GLN A 224 7.32 -21.43 -1.17
CA GLN A 224 6.37 -22.47 -0.77
C GLN A 224 6.70 -23.83 -1.44
N ASP A 225 7.00 -24.88 -0.64
CA ASP A 225 7.35 -26.23 -1.09
C ASP A 225 6.40 -26.83 -2.14
N SER A 226 5.12 -26.43 -2.14
CA SER A 226 4.12 -27.09 -2.97
C SER A 226 4.10 -26.62 -4.42
N ASP A 227 4.52 -25.41 -4.71
CA ASP A 227 4.28 -24.78 -6.00
C ASP A 227 5.46 -23.93 -6.53
N GLU A 228 6.18 -23.20 -5.69
CA GLU A 228 7.22 -22.24 -6.13
C GLU A 228 8.63 -22.70 -5.81
N ASP A 229 8.83 -23.47 -4.74
CA ASP A 229 10.11 -24.09 -4.47
C ASP A 229 10.31 -25.33 -5.37
N LEU A 230 11.50 -25.54 -5.83
CA LEU A 230 11.88 -26.65 -6.70
C LEU A 230 13.01 -27.50 -6.09
N ASP A 231 13.44 -27.17 -4.87
CA ASP A 231 14.57 -27.77 -4.15
C ASP A 231 14.33 -27.55 -2.64
N ASP A 232 13.28 -28.24 -2.10
CA ASP A 232 12.70 -28.02 -0.78
C ASP A 232 13.69 -28.03 0.41
N ASP A 233 14.90 -28.59 0.25
CA ASP A 233 15.94 -28.62 1.30
C ASP A 233 17.23 -27.90 0.93
N ASN A 234 17.23 -27.27 -0.26
CA ASN A 234 18.33 -26.47 -0.79
C ASN A 234 19.68 -27.21 -0.86
N ASP A 235 19.65 -28.52 -1.16
CA ASP A 235 20.87 -29.33 -1.33
C ASP A 235 21.47 -29.23 -2.74
N SER A 236 20.79 -28.56 -3.68
CA SER A 236 21.10 -28.39 -5.10
C SER A 236 20.71 -29.56 -6.02
N VAL A 237 19.89 -30.50 -5.55
CA VAL A 237 19.20 -31.50 -6.35
C VAL A 237 17.72 -31.13 -6.38
N PRO A 238 17.14 -30.88 -7.56
CA PRO A 238 15.72 -30.50 -7.61
C PRO A 238 14.81 -31.66 -7.18
N ASP A 239 13.69 -31.38 -6.46
CA ASP A 239 12.72 -32.36 -5.95
C ASP A 239 12.30 -33.42 -6.95
N SER A 240 12.21 -33.04 -8.22
CA SER A 240 11.82 -33.97 -9.29
C SER A 240 12.82 -35.09 -9.55
N SER A 241 14.05 -34.96 -9.04
CA SER A 241 15.14 -35.94 -9.19
C SER A 241 15.77 -36.32 -7.84
N ASP A 242 15.26 -35.76 -6.76
CA ASP A 242 15.69 -35.94 -5.40
C ASP A 242 14.83 -37.02 -4.71
N LEU A 243 15.47 -38.04 -4.15
CA LEU A 243 14.80 -39.06 -3.36
C LEU A 243 14.58 -38.63 -1.91
N CYS A 244 15.29 -37.62 -1.47
CA CYS A 244 15.26 -37.05 -0.12
C CYS A 244 14.84 -35.57 -0.11
N SER A 245 13.90 -35.14 -0.95
CA SER A 245 13.52 -33.74 -1.17
C SER A 245 13.16 -32.91 0.06
N ASN A 246 13.01 -33.51 1.23
CA ASN A 246 12.93 -32.85 2.53
C ASN A 246 13.98 -33.48 3.45
N GLY A 247 15.20 -33.56 2.99
CA GLY A 247 16.32 -34.23 3.62
C GLY A 247 17.05 -33.41 4.69
N ASP A 248 18.31 -33.72 4.89
CA ASP A 248 19.14 -32.98 5.84
C ASP A 248 19.48 -31.59 5.28
N LEU A 249 19.31 -30.54 6.08
CA LEU A 249 19.56 -29.14 5.68
C LEU A 249 21.04 -28.75 5.84
N ASN A 250 21.42 -27.65 5.15
CA ASN A 250 22.74 -27.00 5.27
C ASN A 250 23.91 -27.82 4.71
N TRP A 251 23.70 -28.60 3.67
CA TRP A 251 24.73 -29.27 2.91
C TRP A 251 24.51 -29.04 1.40
N ILE A 252 25.37 -29.52 0.56
CA ILE A 252 25.23 -29.43 -0.90
C ILE A 252 25.66 -30.75 -1.49
N SER A 253 24.81 -31.30 -2.38
CA SER A 253 25.09 -32.50 -3.12
C SER A 253 26.29 -32.33 -4.04
N ASN A 254 27.18 -33.26 -3.97
CA ASN A 254 28.33 -33.41 -4.87
C ASN A 254 28.95 -34.83 -4.71
N SER A 255 29.78 -35.28 -5.63
CA SER A 255 30.38 -36.59 -5.65
C SER A 255 31.20 -37.04 -4.41
N THR A 256 31.19 -36.31 -3.30
CA THR A 256 31.84 -36.65 -2.02
C THR A 256 30.87 -36.58 -0.84
N THR A 257 29.66 -36.10 -1.04
CA THR A 257 28.63 -35.96 -0.04
C THR A 257 27.34 -36.68 -0.43
N ASP A 258 27.23 -37.07 -1.70
CA ASP A 258 26.14 -37.74 -2.37
C ASP A 258 26.77 -38.40 -3.58
N HIS A 259 27.13 -39.67 -3.43
CA HIS A 259 27.96 -40.39 -4.42
C HIS A 259 27.22 -40.68 -5.70
N ASP A 260 25.96 -41.09 -5.59
CA ASP A 260 25.13 -41.48 -6.69
C ASP A 260 24.25 -40.37 -7.23
N SER A 261 24.28 -39.19 -6.58
CA SER A 261 23.58 -37.96 -6.97
C SER A 261 22.05 -38.11 -6.94
N ASP A 262 21.55 -38.78 -5.91
CA ASP A 262 20.12 -39.00 -5.73
C ASP A 262 19.45 -37.99 -4.76
N GLY A 263 20.23 -37.05 -4.19
CA GLY A 263 19.75 -36.03 -3.27
C GLY A 263 19.76 -36.42 -1.80
N CYS A 264 20.21 -37.64 -1.47
CA CYS A 264 20.34 -38.06 -0.07
C CYS A 264 21.80 -37.91 0.38
N GLN A 265 22.03 -37.55 1.63
CA GLN A 265 23.39 -37.35 2.13
C GLN A 265 24.04 -38.65 2.62
N ASP A 266 25.12 -39.15 1.96
CA ASP A 266 25.85 -40.39 2.28
C ASP A 266 26.26 -40.50 3.74
N SER A 267 26.56 -39.40 4.40
CA SER A 267 27.05 -39.40 5.78
C SER A 267 25.95 -39.46 6.84
N SER A 268 24.71 -39.45 6.45
CA SER A 268 23.54 -39.38 7.32
C SER A 268 22.76 -40.73 7.33
N ILE A 269 21.59 -40.72 7.93
CA ILE A 269 20.71 -41.89 7.96
C ILE A 269 19.64 -41.85 6.87
N GLU A 270 19.61 -40.82 6.08
CA GLU A 270 18.65 -40.66 4.98
C GLU A 270 19.09 -41.49 3.78
N ASP A 271 20.38 -41.55 3.49
CA ASP A 271 20.94 -42.52 2.60
C ASP A 271 21.42 -43.77 3.36
N LEU A 272 21.11 -44.92 2.85
CA LEU A 272 21.47 -46.22 3.40
C LEU A 272 22.11 -47.15 2.36
N ASP A 273 22.34 -46.65 1.13
CA ASP A 273 22.81 -47.39 -0.01
C ASP A 273 23.50 -46.38 -0.95
N ASP A 274 24.68 -45.85 -0.50
CA ASP A 274 25.40 -44.71 -1.07
C ASP A 274 25.75 -44.79 -2.56
N ASP A 275 25.66 -45.96 -3.18
CA ASP A 275 25.91 -46.16 -4.61
C ASP A 275 24.72 -46.78 -5.36
N ASN A 276 23.62 -46.95 -4.68
CA ASN A 276 22.35 -47.49 -5.21
C ASN A 276 22.47 -48.87 -5.91
N ASP A 277 23.40 -49.73 -5.45
CA ASP A 277 23.58 -51.08 -5.97
C ASP A 277 22.57 -52.10 -5.44
N SER A 278 21.74 -51.74 -4.45
CA SER A 278 20.73 -52.53 -3.71
C SER A 278 21.30 -53.34 -2.53
N ILE A 279 22.52 -53.13 -2.13
CA ILE A 279 23.11 -53.61 -0.89
C ILE A 279 23.26 -52.39 0.03
N THR A 280 22.77 -52.48 1.26
CA THR A 280 22.90 -51.35 2.20
C THR A 280 24.32 -51.20 2.72
N ASP A 281 24.82 -49.97 2.92
CA ASP A 281 26.17 -49.64 3.43
C ASP A 281 26.66 -50.49 4.56
N SER A 282 25.73 -50.82 5.51
CA SER A 282 26.06 -51.68 6.67
C SER A 282 26.46 -53.12 6.31
N SER A 283 26.16 -53.54 5.12
CA SER A 283 26.39 -54.87 4.59
C SER A 283 27.27 -54.90 3.33
N ASP A 284 27.56 -53.75 2.84
CA ASP A 284 28.34 -53.46 1.61
C ASP A 284 29.80 -53.20 1.97
N LEU A 285 30.70 -53.93 1.29
CA LEU A 285 32.14 -53.68 1.40
C LEU A 285 32.62 -52.54 0.48
N CYS A 286 31.84 -52.19 -0.52
CA CYS A 286 32.11 -51.18 -1.52
C CYS A 286 31.04 -50.07 -1.50
N SER A 287 30.55 -49.63 -0.37
CA SER A 287 29.39 -48.71 -0.19
C SER A 287 29.48 -47.36 -0.90
N VAL A 288 30.56 -47.04 -1.53
CA VAL A 288 30.79 -45.90 -2.44
C VAL A 288 31.44 -46.43 -3.70
N GLY A 289 30.86 -47.46 -4.29
CA GLY A 289 31.38 -48.25 -5.37
C GLY A 289 31.08 -47.71 -6.77
N ASP A 290 31.11 -48.62 -7.75
CA ASP A 290 30.73 -48.30 -9.12
C ASP A 290 29.22 -48.04 -9.26
N LEU A 291 28.83 -46.98 -9.93
CA LEU A 291 27.44 -46.61 -10.16
C LEU A 291 26.78 -47.33 -11.34
N ASP A 292 25.45 -47.18 -11.49
CA ASP A 292 24.66 -47.65 -12.64
C ASP A 292 24.59 -49.21 -12.79
N TRP A 293 24.70 -49.96 -11.69
CA TRP A 293 24.51 -51.40 -11.69
C TRP A 293 23.66 -51.87 -10.52
N THR A 294 23.38 -53.13 -10.40
CA THR A 294 22.59 -53.69 -9.28
C THR A 294 23.18 -55.04 -8.92
N SER A 295 23.42 -55.22 -7.62
CA SER A 295 23.94 -56.47 -7.08
C SER A 295 22.93 -57.62 -7.30
N ASN A 296 23.43 -58.71 -7.83
CA ASN A 296 22.74 -59.98 -7.98
C ASN A 296 23.74 -61.09 -8.26
N SER A 297 23.37 -62.35 -8.16
CA SER A 297 24.23 -63.51 -8.33
C SER A 297 24.99 -63.69 -9.64
N THR A 298 24.92 -62.71 -10.58
CA THR A 298 25.66 -62.67 -11.83
C THR A 298 26.57 -61.46 -11.96
N THR A 299 26.36 -60.44 -11.16
CA THR A 299 27.11 -59.19 -11.14
C THR A 299 27.94 -59.04 -9.86
N ASP A 300 27.55 -59.74 -8.80
CA ASP A 300 28.13 -59.80 -7.48
C ASP A 300 27.87 -61.22 -6.96
N HIS A 301 28.88 -62.09 -7.08
CA HIS A 301 28.70 -63.54 -6.84
C HIS A 301 28.54 -63.89 -5.37
N ASP A 302 29.24 -63.20 -4.49
CA ASP A 302 29.27 -63.47 -3.05
C ASP A 302 28.36 -62.52 -2.29
N SER A 303 27.74 -61.54 -2.92
CA SER A 303 26.78 -60.59 -2.39
C SER A 303 27.39 -59.70 -1.34
N ASP A 304 28.56 -59.18 -1.57
CA ASP A 304 29.31 -58.26 -0.71
C ASP A 304 29.21 -56.78 -1.09
N GLY A 305 28.47 -56.46 -2.18
CA GLY A 305 28.25 -55.11 -2.67
C GLY A 305 29.34 -54.59 -3.62
N CYS A 306 30.34 -55.38 -3.97
CA CYS A 306 31.35 -55.03 -4.94
C CYS A 306 31.07 -55.65 -6.31
N GLN A 307 31.28 -54.92 -7.39
CA GLN A 307 30.96 -55.41 -8.75
C GLN A 307 32.06 -56.34 -9.31
N ASP A 308 31.77 -57.66 -9.49
CA ASP A 308 32.68 -58.68 -9.99
C ASP A 308 33.38 -58.32 -11.32
N SER A 309 32.78 -57.48 -12.15
CA SER A 309 33.33 -57.12 -13.45
C SER A 309 34.25 -55.92 -13.44
N SER A 310 34.40 -55.29 -12.32
CA SER A 310 35.20 -54.06 -12.13
C SER A 310 36.50 -54.32 -11.37
N THR A 311 37.14 -53.26 -10.90
CA THR A 311 38.37 -53.36 -10.09
C THR A 311 38.11 -53.18 -8.61
N GLU A 312 36.87 -52.97 -8.20
CA GLU A 312 36.48 -52.85 -6.81
C GLU A 312 36.40 -54.21 -6.13
N ASP A 313 35.88 -55.23 -6.83
CA ASP A 313 36.02 -56.60 -6.38
C ASP A 313 37.25 -57.24 -7.04
N ILE A 314 38.06 -57.84 -6.23
CA ILE A 314 39.27 -58.54 -6.64
C ILE A 314 39.34 -60.00 -6.19
N ASP A 315 38.24 -60.45 -5.57
CA ASP A 315 38.09 -61.85 -5.02
C ASP A 315 36.62 -62.24 -5.06
N ASP A 316 36.04 -62.45 -6.26
CA ASP A 316 34.61 -62.60 -6.58
C ASP A 316 33.87 -63.67 -5.74
N ASP A 317 34.56 -64.56 -5.00
CA ASP A 317 33.93 -65.56 -4.13
C ASP A 317 34.41 -65.50 -2.67
N ASN A 318 35.18 -64.45 -2.33
CA ASN A 318 35.71 -64.17 -0.99
C ASN A 318 36.45 -65.33 -0.34
N ASP A 319 37.14 -66.16 -1.16
CA ASP A 319 37.92 -67.31 -0.68
C ASP A 319 39.33 -66.96 -0.15
N SER A 320 39.75 -65.71 -0.24
CA SER A 320 41.04 -65.14 0.09
C SER A 320 42.13 -65.37 -0.99
N ILE A 321 41.78 -65.75 -2.21
CA ILE A 321 42.65 -65.75 -3.41
C ILE A 321 42.07 -64.76 -4.40
N THR A 322 42.87 -63.80 -4.80
CA THR A 322 42.43 -62.79 -5.80
C THR A 322 42.17 -63.46 -7.16
N ASP A 323 41.14 -63.03 -7.91
CA ASP A 323 40.72 -63.57 -9.23
C ASP A 323 41.86 -63.76 -10.23
N SER A 324 42.80 -62.82 -10.21
CA SER A 324 44.00 -62.88 -11.08
C SER A 324 44.90 -64.11 -10.80
N SER A 325 44.73 -64.74 -9.66
CA SER A 325 45.51 -65.89 -9.18
C SER A 325 44.68 -67.13 -8.94
N ASP A 326 43.36 -67.00 -8.97
CA ASP A 326 42.41 -68.09 -8.77
C ASP A 326 42.02 -68.76 -10.06
N PHE A 327 41.90 -70.11 -10.06
CA PHE A 327 41.40 -70.89 -11.16
C PHE A 327 39.90 -71.02 -11.19
N CYS A 328 39.20 -70.61 -10.14
CA CYS A 328 37.76 -70.69 -9.96
C CYS A 328 37.24 -69.39 -9.31
N PRO A 329 37.42 -68.16 -9.92
CA PRO A 329 37.09 -66.88 -9.30
C PRO A 329 35.63 -66.69 -8.88
N LYS A 330 34.74 -67.55 -9.30
CA LYS A 330 33.33 -67.67 -8.85
C LYS A 330 33.06 -69.09 -8.33
N GLY A 331 33.83 -69.47 -7.35
CA GLY A 331 33.81 -70.82 -6.75
C GLY A 331 32.61 -71.02 -5.82
N ASN A 332 32.82 -71.85 -4.78
CA ASN A 332 31.79 -72.06 -3.77
C ASN A 332 31.97 -71.05 -2.66
N LEU A 333 30.91 -70.37 -2.36
CA LEU A 333 30.85 -69.42 -1.21
C LEU A 333 30.99 -70.15 0.15
N ASN A 334 31.36 -69.42 1.16
CA ASN A 334 31.50 -69.84 2.56
C ASN A 334 32.66 -70.85 2.86
N TRP A 335 33.74 -70.82 2.07
CA TRP A 335 35.00 -71.43 2.46
C TRP A 335 36.18 -70.50 2.19
N THR A 336 37.26 -70.74 2.84
CA THR A 336 38.48 -69.96 2.64
C THR A 336 39.62 -70.88 2.23
N SER A 337 40.40 -70.46 1.24
CA SER A 337 41.55 -71.15 0.78
C SER A 337 42.64 -71.14 1.87
N ASN A 338 43.12 -72.34 2.25
CA ASN A 338 44.22 -72.47 3.23
C ASN A 338 45.48 -72.88 2.53
N SER A 339 46.47 -72.02 2.46
CA SER A 339 47.87 -72.39 2.09
C SER A 339 48.44 -73.30 3.19
N THR A 340 48.50 -74.60 3.04
CA THR A 340 49.30 -75.51 3.84
C THR A 340 50.62 -75.84 3.17
#